data_d20379e4a345ca02bfd2235243dca9ee
#
_entry.id   d20379e4a345ca02bfd2235243dca9ee
#
_cell.length_a   1.000
_cell.length_b   1.000
_cell.length_c   1.000
_cell.angle_alpha   90.00
_cell.angle_beta   90.00
_cell.angle_gamma   90.00
#
_symmetry.space_group_name_H-M   'P 1'
#
loop_
_entity.id
_entity.type
_entity.pdbx_description
1 polymer ?
#
loop_
_entity_poly.entity_id
_entity_poly.type
_entity_poly.pdbx_seq_one_letter_code
_entity_poly.pdbx_strand_id
1 'polypeptide(L)'
;MMLIGYYIMSKFMYSGSYTSDGVKGLLKEGGTARRDETTRIVESLGGKLEAYYWCYGSTDFLAIMDFPDHTTVTGMALNIAASGKFQGNITPLITVEEMDEMVKVN
;
A
#
# COMPACT_ATOMS: atom_id res chain seq x y z
N MET A 1 -0.98 26.47 6.40
CA MET A 1 -1.15 26.08 6.83
C MET A 1 -1.19 25.40 7.21
N MET A 2 -0.78 25.22 7.28
CA MET A 2 -0.89 24.54 7.78
C MET A 2 -1.00 24.19 8.53
N LEU A 3 -1.55 24.15 8.00
CA LEU A 3 -1.60 23.68 9.10
C LEU A 3 -0.56 22.88 9.66
N ILE A 4 -0.04 23.35 10.40
CA ILE A 4 1.13 22.93 11.04
C ILE A 4 0.96 21.61 11.69
N GLY A 5 1.77 20.63 11.33
CA GLY A 5 1.70 19.30 11.86
C GLY A 5 0.51 18.52 11.38
N TYR A 6 -0.31 19.12 10.60
CA TYR A 6 -1.36 18.39 9.96
C TYR A 6 -0.88 17.75 8.70
N TYR A 7 -1.16 16.49 8.59
CA TYR A 7 -0.98 15.78 7.33
C TYR A 7 -2.31 15.32 6.86
N ILE A 8 -2.65 15.68 5.63
CA ILE A 8 -3.77 15.05 4.97
C ILE A 8 -3.19 13.85 4.26
N MET A 9 -3.35 12.70 4.86
CA MET A 9 -2.90 11.45 4.27
C MET A 9 -3.92 10.99 3.24
N SER A 10 -3.43 10.51 2.12
CA SER A 10 -4.26 9.87 1.11
C SER A 10 -4.17 8.36 1.29
N LYS A 11 -5.27 7.70 1.01
CA LYS A 11 -5.36 6.26 1.16
C LYS A 11 -5.14 5.57 -0.17
N PHE A 12 -4.40 4.47 -0.13
CA PHE A 12 -4.07 3.70 -1.33
C PHE A 12 -4.24 2.22 -1.04
N MET A 13 -4.58 1.47 -2.09
CA MET A 13 -4.51 0.03 -2.04
C MET A 13 -3.34 -0.42 -2.91
N TYR A 14 -2.44 -1.20 -2.34
CA TYR A 14 -1.40 -1.88 -3.10
C TYR A 14 -1.80 -3.33 -3.20
N SER A 15 -2.04 -3.81 -4.41
CA SER A 15 -2.47 -5.18 -4.64
C SER A 15 -1.64 -5.79 -5.76
N GLY A 16 -1.48 -7.10 -5.72
CA GLY A 16 -0.68 -7.73 -6.75
C GLY A 16 -0.49 -9.21 -6.55
N SER A 17 0.53 -9.71 -7.22
CA SER A 17 0.85 -11.12 -7.25
C SER A 17 2.30 -11.34 -6.87
N TYR A 18 2.57 -12.51 -6.31
CA TYR A 18 3.94 -12.94 -6.04
C TYR A 18 4.56 -13.51 -7.30
N THR A 19 5.85 -13.26 -7.45
CA THR A 19 6.69 -14.09 -8.34
C THR A 19 7.02 -15.37 -7.60
N SER A 20 7.68 -16.33 -8.27
CA SER A 20 8.07 -17.57 -7.59
C SER A 20 9.02 -17.30 -6.43
N ASP A 21 9.92 -16.30 -6.55
CA ASP A 21 10.79 -15.91 -5.44
C ASP A 21 10.00 -15.33 -4.27
N GLY A 22 8.97 -14.54 -4.56
CA GLY A 22 8.10 -13.99 -3.52
C GLY A 22 7.36 -15.07 -2.75
N VAL A 23 6.84 -16.06 -3.46
CA VAL A 23 6.15 -17.21 -2.83
C VAL A 23 7.11 -18.00 -1.96
N LYS A 24 8.33 -18.26 -2.45
CA LYS A 24 9.33 -18.97 -1.66
C LYS A 24 9.64 -18.25 -0.36
N GLY A 25 9.75 -16.92 -0.43
CA GLY A 25 9.96 -16.11 0.77
C GLY A 25 8.80 -16.22 1.75
N LEU A 26 7.57 -16.13 1.24
CA LEU A 26 6.39 -16.24 2.10
C LEU A 26 6.31 -17.62 2.77
N LEU A 27 6.58 -18.68 2.03
CA LEU A 27 6.57 -20.03 2.58
C LEU A 27 7.62 -20.20 3.68
N LYS A 28 8.76 -19.53 3.55
CA LYS A 28 9.84 -19.62 4.51
C LYS A 28 9.57 -18.76 5.74
N GLU A 29 9.08 -17.54 5.55
CA GLU A 29 8.98 -16.53 6.60
C GLU A 29 7.62 -16.51 7.30
N GLY A 30 6.56 -16.81 6.57
CA GLY A 30 5.20 -16.77 7.09
C GLY A 30 4.56 -15.39 6.96
N GLY A 31 3.27 -15.35 7.29
CA GLY A 31 2.45 -14.15 7.09
C GLY A 31 2.79 -13.00 8.02
N THR A 32 3.06 -13.29 9.28
CA THR A 32 3.39 -12.25 10.27
C THR A 32 4.66 -11.51 9.86
N ALA A 33 5.71 -12.25 9.49
CA ALA A 33 6.97 -11.63 9.08
C ALA A 33 6.77 -10.78 7.82
N ARG A 34 5.95 -11.26 6.89
CA ARG A 34 5.69 -10.50 5.66
C ARG A 34 4.94 -9.21 5.95
N ARG A 35 3.91 -9.26 6.80
CA ARG A 35 3.17 -8.08 7.20
C ARG A 35 4.08 -7.09 7.94
N ASP A 36 4.90 -7.59 8.86
CA ASP A 36 5.77 -6.73 9.67
C ASP A 36 6.82 -6.04 8.81
N GLU A 37 7.36 -6.72 7.82
CA GLU A 37 8.30 -6.10 6.88
C GLU A 37 7.63 -5.02 6.04
N THR A 38 6.40 -5.27 5.59
CA THR A 38 5.63 -4.27 4.86
C THR A 38 5.35 -3.05 5.75
N THR A 39 4.96 -3.28 6.99
CA THR A 39 4.74 -2.21 7.96
C THR A 39 6.00 -1.36 8.13
N ARG A 40 7.15 -2.01 8.26
CA ARG A 40 8.43 -1.32 8.43
C ARG A 40 8.75 -0.43 7.23
N ILE A 41 8.55 -0.96 6.03
CA ILE A 41 8.81 -0.20 4.79
C ILE A 41 7.88 1.03 4.71
N VAL A 42 6.60 0.81 4.93
CA VAL A 42 5.59 1.87 4.85
C VAL A 42 5.89 2.97 5.86
N GLU A 43 6.19 2.60 7.10
CA GLU A 43 6.46 3.57 8.15
C GLU A 43 7.77 4.31 7.92
N SER A 44 8.78 3.65 7.36
CA SER A 44 10.05 4.30 7.04
C SER A 44 9.89 5.40 5.99
N LEU A 45 8.83 5.34 5.20
CA LEU A 45 8.53 6.31 4.17
C LEU A 45 7.49 7.35 4.59
N GLY A 46 7.15 7.37 5.88
CA GLY A 46 6.18 8.33 6.41
C GLY A 46 4.73 7.94 6.24
N GLY A 47 4.47 6.71 5.85
CA GLY A 47 3.13 6.18 5.69
C GLY A 47 2.66 5.37 6.88
N LYS A 48 1.49 4.81 6.74
CA LYS A 48 0.90 3.94 7.76
C LYS A 48 0.18 2.78 7.08
N LEU A 49 0.47 1.56 7.52
CA LEU A 49 -0.24 0.39 7.04
C LEU A 49 -1.52 0.22 7.86
N GLU A 50 -2.66 0.22 7.18
CA GLU A 50 -3.95 0.03 7.84
C GLU A 50 -4.34 -1.42 7.89
N ALA A 51 -4.13 -2.17 6.78
CA ALA A 51 -4.60 -3.55 6.66
C ALA A 51 -3.75 -4.30 5.65
N TYR A 52 -3.63 -5.60 5.85
CA TYR A 52 -2.95 -6.49 4.92
C TYR A 52 -3.71 -7.81 4.87
N TYR A 53 -4.05 -8.24 3.66
CA TYR A 53 -4.78 -9.49 3.44
C TYR A 53 -4.18 -10.25 2.28
N TRP A 54 -4.30 -11.57 2.35
CA TRP A 54 -4.02 -12.43 1.21
C TRP A 54 -5.33 -12.87 0.58
N CYS A 55 -5.28 -13.16 -0.70
CA CYS A 55 -6.48 -13.56 -1.43
C CYS A 55 -6.12 -14.58 -2.51
N TYR A 56 -7.15 -15.19 -3.07
CA TYR A 56 -7.01 -16.12 -4.17
C TYR A 56 -7.85 -15.62 -5.33
N GLY A 57 -7.28 -15.59 -6.52
CA GLY A 57 -7.97 -15.10 -7.70
C GLY A 57 -7.05 -14.29 -8.56
N SER A 58 -7.51 -13.12 -9.00
CA SER A 58 -6.71 -12.27 -9.88
C SER A 58 -5.51 -11.64 -9.17
N THR A 59 -5.57 -11.51 -7.85
CA THR A 59 -4.43 -11.03 -7.06
C THR A 59 -4.17 -11.99 -5.90
N ASP A 60 -2.95 -11.94 -5.36
CA ASP A 60 -2.55 -12.80 -4.26
C ASP A 60 -2.58 -12.08 -2.92
N PHE A 61 -2.46 -10.75 -2.93
CA PHE A 61 -2.49 -9.96 -1.70
C PHE A 61 -3.04 -8.58 -1.97
N LEU A 62 -3.48 -7.93 -0.91
CA LEU A 62 -3.77 -6.50 -0.93
C LEU A 62 -3.40 -5.89 0.40
N ALA A 63 -2.91 -4.67 0.34
CA ALA A 63 -2.58 -3.88 1.51
C ALA A 63 -3.23 -2.51 1.37
N ILE A 64 -3.80 -2.02 2.47
CA ILE A 64 -4.38 -0.68 2.50
C ILE A 64 -3.47 0.18 3.36
N MET A 65 -3.06 1.32 2.82
CA MET A 65 -2.06 2.15 3.45
C MET A 65 -2.34 3.63 3.21
N ASP A 66 -1.87 4.44 4.12
CA ASP A 66 -1.95 5.88 4.01
C ASP A 66 -0.56 6.44 3.72
N PHE A 67 -0.50 7.39 2.80
CA PHE A 67 0.73 8.09 2.46
C PHE A 67 0.45 9.57 2.26
N PRO A 68 1.46 10.44 2.50
CA PRO A 68 1.25 11.87 2.34
C PRO A 68 1.09 12.29 0.87
N ASP A 69 1.65 11.53 -0.08
CA ASP A 69 1.59 11.93 -1.48
C ASP A 69 1.77 10.74 -2.42
N HIS A 70 1.48 11.00 -3.71
CA HIS A 70 1.62 10.01 -4.76
C HIS A 70 3.07 9.64 -5.04
N THR A 71 3.97 10.60 -4.91
CA THR A 71 5.38 10.39 -5.22
C THR A 71 5.98 9.31 -4.34
N THR A 72 5.70 9.38 -3.04
CA THR A 72 6.26 8.44 -2.08
C THR A 72 5.71 7.03 -2.29
N VAL A 73 4.39 6.89 -2.43
CA VAL A 73 3.78 5.58 -2.59
C VAL A 73 4.17 4.93 -3.92
N THR A 74 4.27 5.74 -4.98
CA THR A 74 4.69 5.23 -6.29
C THR A 74 6.16 4.81 -6.26
N GLY A 75 7.01 5.60 -5.61
CA GLY A 75 8.42 5.25 -5.44
C GLY A 75 8.59 3.94 -4.68
N MET A 76 7.80 3.73 -3.64
CA MET A 76 7.80 2.46 -2.91
C MET A 76 7.44 1.30 -3.85
N ALA A 77 6.39 1.46 -4.65
CA ALA A 77 5.94 0.41 -5.56
C ALA A 77 7.02 0.09 -6.61
N LEU A 78 7.70 1.09 -7.11
CA LEU A 78 8.80 0.89 -8.07
C LEU A 78 9.95 0.10 -7.45
N ASN A 79 10.32 0.42 -6.22
CA ASN A 79 11.38 -0.31 -5.53
C ASN A 79 10.98 -1.76 -5.23
N ILE A 80 9.73 -1.98 -4.86
CA ILE A 80 9.23 -3.33 -4.65
C ILE A 80 9.26 -4.13 -5.96
N ALA A 81 8.82 -3.51 -7.07
CA ALA A 81 8.86 -4.15 -8.38
C ALA A 81 10.30 -4.50 -8.78
N ALA A 82 11.24 -3.60 -8.50
CA ALA A 82 12.66 -3.85 -8.82
C ALA A 82 13.24 -5.02 -8.04
N SER A 83 12.68 -5.38 -6.89
CA SER A 83 13.13 -6.53 -6.12
C SER A 83 12.85 -7.85 -6.81
N GLY A 84 11.93 -7.86 -7.77
CA GLY A 84 11.56 -9.08 -8.51
C GLY A 84 10.68 -10.05 -7.73
N LYS A 85 10.26 -9.72 -6.53
CA LYS A 85 9.46 -10.62 -5.68
C LYS A 85 7.97 -10.45 -5.85
N PHE A 86 7.55 -9.28 -6.29
CA PHE A 86 6.13 -8.92 -6.38
C PHE A 86 5.87 -8.14 -7.65
N GLN A 87 4.66 -8.30 -8.18
CA GLN A 87 4.13 -7.46 -9.25
C GLN A 87 2.83 -6.87 -8.74
N GLY A 88 2.76 -5.56 -8.65
CA GLY A 88 1.60 -4.93 -8.04
C GLY A 88 1.19 -3.63 -8.68
N ASN A 89 0.05 -3.15 -8.22
CA ASN A 89 -0.56 -1.92 -8.67
C ASN A 89 -0.97 -1.08 -7.46
N ILE A 90 -0.82 0.22 -7.60
CA ILE A 90 -1.32 1.18 -6.63
C ILE A 90 -2.66 1.71 -7.12
N THR A 91 -3.67 1.62 -6.28
CA THR A 91 -5.00 2.16 -6.56
C THR A 91 -5.30 3.23 -5.52
N PRO A 92 -5.48 4.49 -5.94
CA PRO A 92 -5.94 5.51 -5.01
C PRO A 92 -7.35 5.19 -4.52
N LEU A 93 -7.59 5.36 -3.24
CA LEU A 93 -8.87 5.09 -2.63
C LEU A 93 -9.49 6.41 -2.17
N ILE A 94 -10.79 6.49 -2.33
CA ILE A 94 -11.58 7.65 -1.95
C ILE A 94 -12.42 7.25 -0.75
N THR A 95 -12.33 8.01 0.33
CA THR A 95 -13.17 7.76 1.50
C THR A 95 -14.59 8.20 1.25
N VAL A 96 -15.51 7.72 2.07
CA VAL A 96 -16.92 8.14 2.01
C VAL A 96 -17.03 9.65 2.19
N GLU A 97 -16.27 10.20 3.13
CA GLU A 97 -16.27 11.64 3.41
C GLU A 97 -15.75 12.45 2.24
N GLU A 98 -14.68 11.97 1.60
CA GLU A 98 -14.17 12.61 0.39
C GLU A 98 -15.18 12.57 -0.74
N MET A 99 -15.88 11.45 -0.89
CA MET A 99 -16.92 11.34 -1.92
C MET A 99 -18.05 12.33 -1.66
N ASP A 100 -18.43 12.52 -0.40
CA ASP A 100 -19.45 13.50 -0.05
C ASP A 100 -19.05 14.91 -0.51
N GLU A 101 -17.76 15.24 -0.44
CA GLU A 101 -17.29 16.52 -0.95
C GLU A 101 -17.24 16.57 -2.46
N MET A 102 -16.84 15.47 -3.08
CA MET A 102 -16.70 15.39 -4.53
C MET A 102 -18.04 15.58 -5.24
N VAL A 103 -19.13 15.05 -4.69
CA VAL A 103 -20.45 15.18 -5.34
C VAL A 103 -20.98 16.60 -5.28
N LYS A 104 -20.37 17.48 -4.51
CA LYS A 104 -20.74 18.89 -4.46
C LYS A 104 -20.07 19.72 -5.56
N VAL A 105 -19.11 19.16 -6.25
CA VAL A 105 -18.40 19.85 -7.32
C VAL A 105 -19.29 19.93 -8.55
N ASN A 106 -19.42 21.12 -9.11
CA ASN A 106 -20.24 21.35 -10.32
C ASN A 106 -19.40 21.19 -11.57
#